data_88338ed3149b9dc275d79e8d1827fad5
#
_entry.id   88338ed3149b9dc275d79e8d1827fad5
#
_cell.length_a   1.000
_cell.length_b   1.000
_cell.length_c   1.000
_cell.angle_alpha   90.00
_cell.angle_beta   90.00
_cell.angle_gamma   90.00
#
_symmetry.space_group_name_H-M   'P 1'
#
loop_
_entity.id
_entity.type
_entity.pdbx_description
1 polymer ?
#
loop_
_entity_poly.entity_id
_entity_poly.type
_entity_poly.pdbx_seq_one_letter_code
_entity_poly.pdbx_strand_id
1 'polypeptide(L)'
;MAKLGNRLGADYIITGTYEKVKFEQIKKKSRVSDKVKISTKASAEVTFRLIDVATTIVKFAKTYKQENNNSVETLAKDFAKYVSDNIVETLYPIRILSSTVSDLIIGQGGDSVKKGQKFAVYQLGRELKDPYTRESLGREEIKVGLF
;
A
#
# COMPACT_ATOMS: atom_id res chain seq x y z
N MET A 1 19.52 -8.11 5.72
CA MET A 1 18.06 -8.32 5.84
C MET A 1 17.66 -9.73 5.38
N ALA A 2 17.98 -10.16 4.15
CA ALA A 2 17.62 -11.51 3.66
C ALA A 2 18.09 -12.67 4.56
N LYS A 3 19.32 -12.63 5.08
CA LYS A 3 19.82 -13.65 6.02
C LYS A 3 18.97 -13.77 7.30
N LEU A 4 18.40 -12.67 7.79
CA LEU A 4 17.52 -12.67 8.95
C LEU A 4 16.17 -13.32 8.62
N GLY A 5 15.58 -12.97 7.49
CA GLY A 5 14.31 -13.55 7.03
C GLY A 5 14.40 -15.06 6.82
N ASN A 6 15.47 -15.55 6.17
CA ASN A 6 15.70 -16.98 5.98
C ASN A 6 15.81 -17.75 7.29
N ARG A 7 16.42 -17.16 8.32
CA ARG A 7 16.50 -17.78 9.65
C ARG A 7 15.16 -17.84 10.37
N LEU A 8 14.28 -16.91 10.10
CA LEU A 8 12.93 -16.80 10.71
C LEU A 8 11.86 -17.52 9.90
N GLY A 9 12.20 -18.09 8.73
CA GLY A 9 11.22 -18.70 7.83
C GLY A 9 10.23 -17.71 7.24
N ALA A 10 10.62 -16.44 7.09
CA ALA A 10 9.77 -15.40 6.51
C ALA A 10 9.96 -15.32 5.00
N ASP A 11 8.88 -15.30 4.24
CA ASP A 11 8.92 -15.12 2.78
C ASP A 11 9.18 -13.66 2.39
N TYR A 12 8.70 -12.72 3.21
CA TYR A 12 8.82 -11.29 2.98
C TYR A 12 9.25 -10.53 4.22
N ILE A 13 9.99 -9.45 4.01
CA ILE A 13 10.36 -8.49 5.07
C ILE A 13 9.83 -7.11 4.70
N ILE A 14 9.19 -6.45 5.67
CA ILE A 14 8.82 -5.05 5.57
C ILE A 14 9.87 -4.24 6.30
N THR A 15 10.42 -3.23 5.62
CA THR A 15 11.30 -2.24 6.23
C THR A 15 10.69 -0.86 6.07
N GLY A 16 10.88 0.00 7.06
CA GLY A 16 10.38 1.36 7.01
C GLY A 16 11.39 2.36 7.56
N THR A 17 11.36 3.56 6.98
CA THR A 17 12.11 4.72 7.46
C THR A 17 11.12 5.85 7.65
N TYR A 18 11.06 6.41 8.84
CA TYR A 18 10.30 7.64 9.07
C TYR A 18 11.19 8.84 8.72
N GLU A 19 10.65 9.73 7.90
CA GLU A 19 11.37 10.95 7.49
C GLU A 19 10.94 12.13 8.35
N LYS A 20 9.65 12.17 8.69
CA LYS A 20 9.09 13.28 9.45
C LYS A 20 7.89 12.82 10.25
N VAL A 21 7.97 13.01 11.57
CA VAL A 21 6.83 12.81 12.47
C VAL A 21 6.69 14.08 13.32
N LYS A 22 5.53 14.73 13.25
CA LYS A 22 5.24 15.94 14.02
C LYS A 22 3.96 15.76 14.80
N PHE A 23 3.97 16.25 16.03
CA PHE A 23 2.80 16.33 16.89
C PHE A 23 2.68 17.75 17.44
N GLU A 24 1.56 18.39 17.17
CA GLU A 24 1.27 19.74 17.64
C GLU A 24 -0.04 19.74 18.41
N GLN A 25 -0.03 20.29 19.62
CA GLN A 25 -1.26 20.60 20.36
C GLN A 25 -1.65 22.05 20.09
N ILE A 26 -2.81 22.24 19.50
CA ILE A 26 -3.37 23.56 19.21
C ILE A 26 -4.42 23.86 20.26
N LYS A 27 -4.16 24.88 21.09
CA LYS A 27 -5.11 25.41 22.07
C LYS A 27 -5.87 26.58 21.46
N LYS A 28 -7.16 26.41 21.20
CA LYS A 28 -8.03 27.50 20.75
C LYS A 28 -8.92 27.94 21.89
N LYS A 29 -8.74 29.20 22.35
CA LYS A 29 -9.63 29.85 23.32
C LYS A 29 -10.87 30.37 22.58
N SER A 30 -12.06 30.04 23.06
CA SER A 30 -13.30 30.59 22.52
C SER A 30 -13.38 32.08 22.82
N ARG A 31 -13.83 32.88 21.86
CA ARG A 31 -14.06 34.34 22.08
C ARG A 31 -15.30 34.63 22.91
N VAL A 32 -16.20 33.66 23.08
CA VAL A 32 -17.51 33.84 23.71
C VAL A 32 -17.62 33.09 25.03
N SER A 33 -16.69 32.19 25.35
CA SER A 33 -16.68 31.41 26.59
C SER A 33 -15.24 31.12 27.00
N ASP A 34 -15.00 31.01 28.32
CA ASP A 34 -13.66 30.63 28.84
C ASP A 34 -13.23 29.19 28.54
N LYS A 35 -13.97 28.50 27.70
CA LYS A 35 -13.67 27.12 27.31
C LYS A 35 -12.47 27.10 26.33
N VAL A 36 -11.44 26.37 26.70
CA VAL A 36 -10.29 26.08 25.85
C VAL A 36 -10.54 24.78 25.13
N LYS A 37 -10.58 24.80 23.79
CA LYS A 37 -10.61 23.60 22.96
C LYS A 37 -9.18 23.22 22.62
N ILE A 38 -8.76 22.04 23.08
CA ILE A 38 -7.46 21.45 22.70
C ILE A 38 -7.72 20.53 21.51
N SER A 39 -7.03 20.77 20.41
CA SER A 39 -7.00 19.86 19.25
C SER A 39 -5.57 19.42 18.99
N THR A 40 -5.38 18.17 18.66
CA THR A 40 -4.07 17.59 18.30
C THR A 40 -3.96 17.52 16.80
N LYS A 41 -2.85 17.98 16.24
CA LYS A 41 -2.49 17.81 14.83
C LYS A 41 -1.30 16.88 14.77
N ALA A 42 -1.46 15.78 14.03
CA ALA A 42 -0.39 14.81 13.80
C ALA A 42 -0.08 14.73 12.31
N SER A 43 1.18 14.70 11.94
CA SER A 43 1.61 14.43 10.57
C SER A 43 2.74 13.40 10.57
N ALA A 44 2.73 12.52 9.57
CA ALA A 44 3.77 11.55 9.37
C ALA A 44 4.12 11.41 7.88
N GLU A 45 5.40 11.23 7.62
CA GLU A 45 5.95 10.87 6.32
C GLU A 45 6.86 9.66 6.54
N VAL A 46 6.44 8.50 6.00
CA VAL A 46 7.10 7.20 6.21
C VAL A 46 7.27 6.52 4.87
N THR A 47 8.51 6.19 4.53
CA THR A 47 8.81 5.35 3.37
C THR A 47 8.96 3.90 3.82
N PHE A 48 8.26 2.99 3.16
CA PHE A 48 8.33 1.56 3.46
C PHE A 48 8.55 0.74 2.19
N ARG A 49 9.15 -0.44 2.38
CA ARG A 49 9.53 -1.36 1.30
C ARG A 49 9.15 -2.76 1.68
N LEU A 50 8.65 -3.51 0.71
CA LEU A 50 8.44 -4.95 0.81
C LEU A 50 9.55 -5.66 0.05
N ILE A 51 10.28 -6.54 0.72
CA ILE A 51 11.43 -7.25 0.18
C ILE A 51 11.12 -8.74 0.22
N ASP A 52 11.25 -9.39 -0.91
CA ASP A 52 11.21 -10.84 -1.03
C ASP A 52 12.52 -11.43 -0.47
N VAL A 53 12.40 -12.35 0.48
CA VAL A 53 13.56 -12.89 1.21
C VAL A 53 14.38 -13.82 0.34
N ALA A 54 13.72 -14.62 -0.48
CA ALA A 54 14.37 -15.63 -1.31
C ALA A 54 15.22 -14.98 -2.43
N THR A 55 14.63 -13.96 -3.08
CA THR A 55 15.27 -13.30 -4.24
C THR A 55 16.01 -12.01 -3.87
N THR A 56 15.79 -11.47 -2.66
CA THR A 56 16.27 -10.15 -2.22
C THR A 56 15.72 -8.96 -3.02
N ILE A 57 14.75 -9.21 -3.88
CA ILE A 57 14.14 -8.19 -4.74
C ILE A 57 13.16 -7.34 -3.94
N VAL A 58 13.22 -6.03 -4.13
CA VAL A 58 12.22 -5.10 -3.60
C VAL A 58 10.97 -5.20 -4.47
N LYS A 59 9.89 -5.76 -3.92
CA LYS A 59 8.59 -5.89 -4.63
C LYS A 59 7.94 -4.53 -4.83
N PHE A 60 8.01 -3.67 -3.82
CA PHE A 60 7.64 -2.26 -3.94
C PHE A 60 8.34 -1.39 -2.89
N ALA A 61 8.41 -0.09 -3.19
CA ALA A 61 8.76 0.96 -2.25
C ALA A 61 7.71 2.08 -2.38
N LYS A 62 7.10 2.48 -1.28
CA LYS A 62 6.07 3.54 -1.27
C LYS A 62 6.28 4.47 -0.08
N THR A 63 5.89 5.73 -0.28
CA THR A 63 5.89 6.74 0.78
C THR A 63 4.45 7.03 1.18
N TYR A 64 4.15 6.87 2.46
CA TYR A 64 2.93 7.33 3.08
C TYR A 64 3.15 8.73 3.63
N LYS A 65 2.29 9.66 3.22
CA LYS A 65 2.31 11.03 3.71
C LYS A 65 0.89 11.43 4.10
N GLN A 66 0.71 11.74 5.35
CA GLN A 66 -0.59 12.12 5.88
C GLN A 66 -0.47 13.20 6.94
N GLU A 67 -1.40 14.14 6.88
CA GLU A 67 -1.68 15.08 7.96
C GLU A 67 -3.08 14.79 8.48
N ASN A 68 -3.22 14.66 9.79
CA ASN A 68 -4.49 14.41 10.43
C ASN A 68 -4.71 15.36 11.60
N ASN A 69 -5.89 15.95 11.67
CA ASN A 69 -6.29 16.84 12.78
C ASN A 69 -6.81 16.07 14.00
N ASN A 70 -6.76 14.75 13.99
CA ASN A 70 -7.26 13.89 15.05
C ASN A 70 -6.11 13.44 15.99
N SER A 71 -6.08 12.17 16.35
CA SER A 71 -5.08 11.64 17.25
C SER A 71 -3.95 10.92 16.51
N VAL A 72 -2.83 10.76 17.21
CA VAL A 72 -1.71 9.89 16.78
C VAL A 72 -2.20 8.47 16.49
N GLU A 73 -3.13 7.98 17.30
CA GLU A 73 -3.71 6.65 17.15
C GLU A 73 -4.44 6.50 15.82
N THR A 74 -5.23 7.50 15.42
CA THR A 74 -5.91 7.50 14.11
C THR A 74 -4.90 7.50 12.97
N LEU A 75 -3.85 8.32 13.07
CA LEU A 75 -2.79 8.35 12.06
C LEU A 75 -2.06 7.00 11.93
N ALA A 76 -1.79 6.34 13.06
CA ALA A 76 -1.16 5.02 13.08
C ALA A 76 -2.06 3.94 12.47
N LYS A 77 -3.37 3.98 12.74
CA LYS A 77 -4.34 3.06 12.12
C LYS A 77 -4.44 3.26 10.61
N ASP A 78 -4.49 4.52 10.16
CA ASP A 78 -4.54 4.86 8.73
C ASP A 78 -3.26 4.39 8.02
N PHE A 79 -2.11 4.59 8.65
CA PHE A 79 -0.83 4.08 8.12
C PHE A 79 -0.79 2.56 8.05
N ALA A 80 -1.19 1.87 9.12
CA ALA A 80 -1.22 0.41 9.15
C ALA A 80 -2.15 -0.15 8.07
N LYS A 81 -3.33 0.45 7.90
CA LYS A 81 -4.26 0.10 6.82
C LYS A 81 -3.64 0.32 5.45
N TYR A 82 -3.02 1.47 5.20
CA TYR A 82 -2.36 1.79 3.94
C TYR A 82 -1.27 0.78 3.59
N VAL A 83 -0.43 0.40 4.57
CA VAL A 83 0.61 -0.61 4.38
C VAL A 83 0.00 -1.97 4.05
N SER A 84 -1.00 -2.39 4.82
CA SER A 84 -1.69 -3.68 4.62
C SER A 84 -2.33 -3.78 3.25
N ASP A 85 -3.08 -2.76 2.82
CA ASP A 85 -3.73 -2.72 1.51
C ASP A 85 -2.68 -2.86 0.38
N ASN A 86 -1.56 -2.14 0.47
CA ASN A 86 -0.49 -2.22 -0.54
C ASN A 86 0.20 -3.59 -0.59
N ILE A 87 0.37 -4.25 0.55
CA ILE A 87 0.92 -5.60 0.61
C ILE A 87 -0.03 -6.58 -0.07
N VAL A 88 -1.31 -6.53 0.29
CA VAL A 88 -2.33 -7.42 -0.28
C VAL A 88 -2.43 -7.22 -1.79
N GLU A 89 -2.52 -5.98 -2.27
CA GLU A 89 -2.56 -5.68 -3.71
C GLU A 89 -1.33 -6.19 -4.47
N THR A 90 -0.14 -6.14 -3.84
CA THR A 90 1.11 -6.56 -4.48
C THR A 90 1.28 -8.07 -4.50
N LEU A 91 0.96 -8.75 -3.39
CA LEU A 91 1.15 -10.19 -3.27
C LEU A 91 -0.02 -10.98 -3.83
N TYR A 92 -1.22 -10.43 -3.75
CA TYR A 92 -2.47 -11.09 -4.14
C TYR A 92 -3.31 -10.17 -5.06
N PRO A 93 -2.77 -9.82 -6.25
CA PRO A 93 -3.52 -8.96 -7.17
C PRO A 93 -4.83 -9.64 -7.59
N ILE A 94 -5.88 -8.84 -7.74
CA ILE A 94 -7.17 -9.33 -8.22
C ILE A 94 -6.99 -9.88 -9.64
N ARG A 95 -7.38 -11.13 -9.86
CA ARG A 95 -7.29 -11.79 -11.16
C ARG A 95 -8.65 -12.01 -11.76
N ILE A 96 -8.75 -11.79 -13.07
CA ILE A 96 -9.91 -12.18 -13.85
C ILE A 96 -9.81 -13.70 -14.12
N LEU A 97 -10.84 -14.43 -13.68
CA LEU A 97 -10.93 -15.88 -13.89
C LEU A 97 -11.64 -16.20 -15.19
N SER A 98 -12.64 -15.40 -15.56
CA SER A 98 -13.41 -15.55 -16.78
C SER A 98 -13.96 -14.20 -17.23
N SER A 99 -14.16 -14.04 -18.52
CA SER A 99 -14.78 -12.86 -19.10
C SER A 99 -15.81 -13.26 -20.18
N THR A 100 -16.92 -12.55 -20.21
CA THR A 100 -17.89 -12.56 -21.31
C THR A 100 -17.93 -11.18 -21.96
N VAL A 101 -18.83 -10.97 -22.91
CA VAL A 101 -19.00 -9.65 -23.54
C VAL A 101 -19.43 -8.57 -22.54
N SER A 102 -20.20 -8.96 -21.52
CA SER A 102 -20.81 -8.03 -20.55
C SER A 102 -20.27 -8.17 -19.13
N ASP A 103 -19.62 -9.28 -18.78
CA ASP A 103 -19.32 -9.62 -17.40
C ASP A 103 -17.89 -10.09 -17.23
N LEU A 104 -17.31 -9.75 -16.07
CA LEU A 104 -16.01 -10.24 -15.61
C LEU A 104 -16.21 -11.00 -14.31
N ILE A 105 -15.66 -12.21 -14.24
CA ILE A 105 -15.58 -13.00 -13.02
C ILE A 105 -14.18 -12.83 -12.46
N ILE A 106 -14.11 -12.30 -11.24
CA ILE A 106 -12.83 -12.06 -10.53
C ILE A 106 -12.64 -13.08 -9.40
N GLY A 107 -11.39 -13.41 -9.10
CA GLY A 107 -11.03 -14.41 -8.09
C GLY A 107 -11.15 -13.94 -6.65
N GLN A 108 -11.47 -12.68 -6.42
CA GLN A 108 -11.60 -12.10 -5.09
C GLN A 108 -12.95 -11.36 -4.98
N GLY A 109 -13.51 -11.38 -3.79
CA GLY A 109 -14.79 -10.73 -3.50
C GLY A 109 -14.89 -10.31 -2.04
N GLY A 110 -16.11 -10.14 -1.53
CA GLY A 110 -16.36 -9.75 -0.15
C GLY A 110 -15.90 -8.33 0.15
N ASP A 111 -15.11 -8.17 1.21
CA ASP A 111 -14.66 -6.85 1.67
C ASP A 111 -13.58 -6.21 0.75
N SER A 112 -12.93 -7.01 -0.10
CA SER A 112 -11.89 -6.55 -1.02
C SER A 112 -12.45 -5.78 -2.23
N VAL A 113 -13.68 -6.05 -2.62
CA VAL A 113 -14.33 -5.45 -3.79
C VAL A 113 -15.71 -4.93 -3.42
N LYS A 114 -15.93 -3.63 -3.58
CA LYS A 114 -17.21 -2.98 -3.26
C LYS A 114 -17.97 -2.61 -4.53
N LYS A 115 -19.29 -2.69 -4.46
CA LYS A 115 -20.18 -2.26 -5.55
C LYS A 115 -19.89 -0.79 -5.92
N GLY A 116 -19.69 -0.53 -7.22
CA GLY A 116 -19.39 0.80 -7.75
C GLY A 116 -17.90 1.18 -7.72
N GLN A 117 -17.03 0.30 -7.22
CA GLN A 117 -15.60 0.48 -7.30
C GLN A 117 -15.11 0.27 -8.74
N LYS A 118 -14.21 1.14 -9.20
CA LYS A 118 -13.65 1.07 -10.55
C LYS A 118 -12.28 0.43 -10.53
N PHE A 119 -12.04 -0.48 -11.47
CA PHE A 119 -10.76 -1.17 -11.62
C PHE A 119 -10.19 -0.96 -13.03
N ALA A 120 -8.90 -0.68 -13.09
CA ALA A 120 -8.16 -0.74 -14.33
C ALA A 120 -7.80 -2.21 -14.62
N VAL A 121 -8.09 -2.68 -15.81
CA VAL A 121 -7.79 -4.03 -16.24
C VAL A 121 -6.55 -4.04 -17.12
N TYR A 122 -5.63 -4.95 -16.79
CA TYR A 122 -4.38 -5.13 -17.51
C TYR A 122 -4.28 -6.56 -18.02
N GLN A 123 -3.84 -6.70 -19.26
CA GLN A 123 -3.44 -7.97 -19.85
C GLN A 123 -1.94 -8.17 -19.67
N LEU A 124 -1.55 -9.33 -19.19
CA LEU A 124 -0.13 -9.68 -19.09
C LEU A 124 0.38 -10.04 -20.49
N GLY A 125 1.30 -9.24 -20.98
CA GLY A 125 2.00 -9.45 -22.25
C GLY A 125 3.18 -10.43 -22.13
N ARG A 126 4.22 -10.20 -22.94
CA ARG A 126 5.43 -11.01 -22.98
C ARG A 126 6.25 -10.89 -21.69
N GLU A 127 7.04 -11.92 -21.40
CA GLU A 127 8.05 -11.86 -20.36
C GLU A 127 9.17 -10.89 -20.78
N LEU A 128 9.52 -9.98 -19.87
CA LEU A 128 10.63 -9.06 -20.04
C LEU A 128 11.86 -9.66 -19.35
N LYS A 129 12.99 -9.69 -20.07
CA LYS A 129 14.27 -10.19 -19.54
C LYS A 129 15.32 -9.11 -19.63
N ASP A 130 16.16 -9.03 -18.60
CA ASP A 130 17.34 -8.19 -18.64
C ASP A 130 18.26 -8.63 -19.79
N PRO A 131 18.69 -7.73 -20.68
CA PRO A 131 19.51 -8.10 -21.83
C PRO A 131 20.90 -8.61 -21.46
N TYR A 132 21.41 -8.27 -20.28
CA TYR A 132 22.74 -8.63 -19.82
C TYR A 132 22.74 -9.86 -18.92
N THR A 133 21.85 -9.88 -17.91
CA THR A 133 21.80 -10.96 -16.91
C THR A 133 20.86 -12.09 -17.30
N ARG A 134 19.96 -11.87 -18.28
CA ARG A 134 18.88 -12.78 -18.67
C ARG A 134 17.85 -13.07 -17.57
N GLU A 135 17.94 -12.38 -16.47
CA GLU A 135 16.98 -12.49 -15.38
C GLU A 135 15.61 -11.95 -15.79
N SER A 136 14.54 -12.55 -15.24
CA SER A 136 13.18 -12.10 -15.50
C SER A 136 12.91 -10.77 -14.78
N LEU A 137 12.51 -9.76 -15.56
CA LEU A 137 12.05 -8.46 -15.06
C LEU A 137 10.54 -8.42 -14.85
N GLY A 138 9.86 -9.57 -14.98
CA GLY A 138 8.41 -9.67 -14.93
C GLY A 138 7.79 -9.75 -16.33
N ARG A 139 6.50 -9.43 -16.41
CA ARG A 139 5.75 -9.40 -17.68
C ARG A 139 5.25 -8.00 -17.99
N GLU A 140 5.19 -7.70 -19.25
CA GLU A 140 4.57 -6.46 -19.74
C GLU A 140 3.11 -6.38 -19.30
N GLU A 141 2.69 -5.21 -18.81
CA GLU A 141 1.31 -4.93 -18.40
C GLU A 141 0.67 -3.98 -19.39
N ILE A 142 -0.26 -4.48 -20.18
CA ILE A 142 -0.97 -3.71 -21.20
C ILE A 142 -2.35 -3.37 -20.66
N LYS A 143 -2.63 -2.08 -20.45
CA LYS A 143 -3.95 -1.62 -20.01
C LYS A 143 -4.98 -1.85 -21.12
N VAL A 144 -6.00 -2.66 -20.83
CA VAL A 144 -7.04 -3.05 -21.81
C VAL A 144 -8.41 -2.45 -21.51
N GLY A 145 -8.64 -1.96 -20.30
CA GLY A 145 -9.94 -1.38 -19.97
C GLY A 145 -10.04 -0.76 -18.58
N LEU A 146 -11.22 -0.24 -18.30
CA LEU A 146 -11.67 0.26 -17.00
C LEU A 146 -13.08 -0.32 -16.75
N PHE A 147 -13.26 -0.98 -15.63
CA PHE A 147 -14.54 -1.58 -15.21
C PHE A 147 -14.95 -1.07 -13.84
#